data_3723439d2cef695a902e6011041a4cf2
#
_entry.id   3723439d2cef695a902e6011041a4cf2
#
_cell.length_a   1.000
_cell.length_b   1.000
_cell.length_c   1.000
_cell.angle_alpha   90.00
_cell.angle_beta   90.00
_cell.angle_gamma   90.00
#
_symmetry.space_group_name_H-M   'P 1'
#
loop_
_entity.id
_entity.type
_entity.pdbx_description
1 polymer ?
#
loop_
_entity_poly.entity_id
_entity_poly.type
_entity_poly.pdbx_seq_one_letter_code
_entity_poly.pdbx_strand_id
1 'polypeptide(L)'
;MSSEWKIQMADLANRKAVVVEALTKAFNDRDFSVLEQWWSPDYIQHNPFIAAKRSGLRAFVEALPRERRYEHGRTFADGDYVIVHGRYVGGDRKTLVAVDIFRFENEKVVEHWDVLQEEVPAAQTVAGNRMFTKD
;
A
#
# COMPACT_ATOMS: atom_id res chain seq x y z
N MET A 1 -22.16 -9.21 22.01
CA MET A 1 -20.79 -8.76 21.74
C MET A 1 -20.45 -7.58 22.63
N SER A 2 -19.28 -7.58 23.19
CA SER A 2 -18.81 -6.46 24.02
C SER A 2 -18.58 -5.21 23.18
N SER A 3 -18.67 -4.05 23.81
CA SER A 3 -18.33 -2.76 23.17
C SER A 3 -16.87 -2.71 22.72
N GLU A 4 -15.97 -3.38 23.46
CA GLU A 4 -14.55 -3.47 23.09
C GLU A 4 -14.35 -4.17 21.76
N TRP A 5 -15.08 -5.27 21.51
CA TRP A 5 -15.00 -6.01 20.26
C TRP A 5 -15.47 -5.13 19.08
N LYS A 6 -16.53 -4.37 19.25
CA LYS A 6 -17.06 -3.46 18.21
C LYS A 6 -16.08 -2.34 17.89
N ILE A 7 -15.44 -1.76 18.92
CA ILE A 7 -14.43 -0.70 18.76
C ILE A 7 -13.24 -1.28 17.97
N GLN A 8 -12.78 -2.47 18.33
CA GLN A 8 -11.65 -3.12 17.68
C GLN A 8 -11.93 -3.40 16.19
N MET A 9 -13.13 -3.86 15.87
CA MET A 9 -13.53 -4.10 14.48
C MET A 9 -13.62 -2.79 13.68
N ALA A 10 -14.12 -1.72 14.29
CA ALA A 10 -14.18 -0.40 13.67
C ALA A 10 -12.78 0.15 13.38
N ASP A 11 -11.82 -0.03 14.31
CA ASP A 11 -10.43 0.40 14.13
C ASP A 11 -9.76 -0.35 12.99
N LEU A 12 -9.96 -1.67 12.89
CA LEU A 12 -9.42 -2.48 11.79
C LEU A 12 -9.96 -2.02 10.44
N ALA A 13 -11.28 -1.81 10.35
CA ALA A 13 -11.91 -1.32 9.11
C ALA A 13 -11.39 0.07 8.73
N ASN A 14 -11.21 0.96 9.70
CA ASN A 14 -10.68 2.29 9.48
C ASN A 14 -9.23 2.25 9.00
N ARG A 15 -8.38 1.42 9.59
CA ARG A 15 -6.98 1.27 9.18
C ARG A 15 -6.86 0.78 7.74
N LYS A 16 -7.69 -0.18 7.33
CA LYS A 16 -7.74 -0.65 5.93
C LYS A 16 -8.10 0.49 4.99
N ALA A 17 -9.12 1.26 5.33
CA ALA A 17 -9.57 2.39 4.51
C ALA A 17 -8.48 3.47 4.39
N VAL A 18 -7.80 3.77 5.48
CA VAL A 18 -6.69 4.74 5.53
C VAL A 18 -5.56 4.33 4.57
N VAL A 19 -5.15 3.08 4.62
CA VAL A 19 -4.06 2.58 3.77
C VAL A 19 -4.45 2.65 2.28
N VAL A 20 -5.62 2.17 1.93
CA VAL A 20 -6.10 2.18 0.54
C VAL A 20 -6.21 3.62 0.02
N GLU A 21 -6.81 4.51 0.79
CA GLU A 21 -6.94 5.92 0.43
C GLU A 21 -5.58 6.59 0.26
N ALA A 22 -4.68 6.39 1.20
CA ALA A 22 -3.36 7.02 1.17
C ALA A 22 -2.54 6.56 -0.03
N LEU A 23 -2.50 5.26 -0.31
CA LEU A 23 -1.77 4.73 -1.47
C LEU A 23 -2.38 5.25 -2.78
N THR A 24 -3.70 5.23 -2.88
CA THR A 24 -4.40 5.68 -4.08
C THR A 24 -4.16 7.17 -4.34
N LYS A 25 -4.33 8.01 -3.32
CA LYS A 25 -4.15 9.46 -3.48
C LYS A 25 -2.70 9.85 -3.71
N ALA A 26 -1.76 9.24 -2.99
CA ALA A 26 -0.35 9.56 -3.17
C ALA A 26 0.16 9.16 -4.56
N PHE A 27 -0.11 7.94 -5.00
CA PHE A 27 0.39 7.44 -6.29
C PHE A 27 -0.40 7.96 -7.48
N ASN A 28 -1.73 8.03 -7.38
CA ASN A 28 -2.57 8.36 -8.53
C ASN A 28 -2.83 9.86 -8.68
N ASP A 29 -3.03 10.56 -7.56
CA ASP A 29 -3.37 11.97 -7.56
C ASP A 29 -2.19 12.87 -7.18
N ARG A 30 -1.08 12.28 -6.72
CA ARG A 30 0.08 13.04 -6.20
C ARG A 30 -0.34 13.97 -5.06
N ASP A 31 -1.36 13.57 -4.31
CA ASP A 31 -1.82 14.26 -3.11
C ASP A 31 -1.06 13.71 -1.90
N PHE A 32 -0.02 14.42 -1.49
CA PHE A 32 0.84 13.99 -0.39
C PHE A 32 0.35 14.43 0.99
N SER A 33 -0.75 15.17 1.05
CA SER A 33 -1.37 15.53 2.35
C SER A 33 -1.79 14.28 3.13
N VAL A 34 -2.14 13.20 2.43
CA VAL A 34 -2.48 11.92 3.06
C VAL A 34 -1.31 11.32 3.82
N LEU A 35 -0.07 11.53 3.35
CA LEU A 35 1.11 11.06 4.06
C LEU A 35 1.35 11.87 5.32
N GLU A 36 1.18 13.19 5.26
CA GLU A 36 1.30 14.05 6.44
C GLU A 36 0.25 13.69 7.49
N GLN A 37 -0.96 13.34 7.06
CA GLN A 37 -2.05 13.00 7.96
C GLN A 37 -1.89 11.62 8.61
N TRP A 38 -1.46 10.61 7.85
CA TRP A 38 -1.54 9.22 8.27
C TRP A 38 -0.21 8.51 8.49
N TRP A 39 0.91 9.06 7.99
CA TRP A 39 2.24 8.47 8.18
C TRP A 39 3.02 9.21 9.25
N SER A 40 3.67 8.47 10.14
CA SER A 40 4.65 9.06 11.05
C SER A 40 5.81 9.64 10.23
N PRO A 41 6.33 10.84 10.57
CA PRO A 41 7.46 11.41 9.84
C PRO A 41 8.71 10.52 9.87
N ASP A 42 8.86 9.72 10.92
CA ASP A 42 10.02 8.86 11.12
C ASP A 42 9.71 7.38 10.88
N TYR A 43 8.66 7.07 10.08
CA TYR A 43 8.32 5.68 9.86
C TYR A 43 9.49 4.89 9.28
N ILE A 44 9.51 3.58 9.59
CA ILE A 44 10.60 2.68 9.20
C ILE A 44 10.27 2.07 7.84
N GLN A 45 11.14 2.29 6.86
CA GLN A 45 10.98 1.77 5.50
C GLN A 45 11.88 0.57 5.26
N HIS A 46 11.28 -0.56 4.85
CA HIS A 46 12.03 -1.77 4.51
C HIS A 46 12.14 -2.02 3.00
N ASN A 47 11.50 -1.22 2.15
CA ASN A 47 11.72 -1.33 0.72
C ASN A 47 13.14 -0.83 0.41
N PRO A 48 13.97 -1.65 -0.27
CA PRO A 48 15.39 -1.31 -0.45
C PRO A 48 15.65 -0.15 -1.41
N PHE A 49 14.63 0.29 -2.16
CA PHE A 49 14.78 1.35 -3.16
C PHE A 49 14.13 2.67 -2.74
N ILE A 50 13.55 2.73 -1.55
CA ILE A 50 12.90 3.94 -1.03
C ILE A 50 13.74 4.46 0.13
N ALA A 51 14.13 5.74 0.07
CA ALA A 51 14.89 6.37 1.13
C ALA A 51 14.07 6.43 2.44
N ALA A 52 14.78 6.53 3.54
CA ALA A 52 14.17 6.52 4.87
C ALA A 52 13.17 7.66 5.09
N LYS A 53 12.25 7.43 6.00
CA LYS A 53 11.28 8.42 6.49
C LYS A 53 10.19 8.78 5.48
N ARG A 54 9.18 9.47 5.97
CA ARG A 54 8.05 9.93 5.14
C ARG A 54 8.52 10.80 3.97
N SER A 55 9.55 11.62 4.17
CA SER A 55 10.13 12.43 3.11
C SER A 55 10.73 11.58 1.98
N GLY A 56 11.32 10.42 2.34
CA GLY A 56 11.85 9.48 1.35
C GLY A 56 10.76 8.87 0.48
N LEU A 57 9.64 8.50 1.08
CA LEU A 57 8.49 7.97 0.34
C LEU A 57 7.92 9.02 -0.62
N ARG A 58 7.75 10.24 -0.14
CA ARG A 58 7.26 11.34 -0.99
C ARG A 58 8.19 11.56 -2.18
N ALA A 59 9.48 11.66 -1.94
CA ALA A 59 10.47 11.86 -3.00
C ALA A 59 10.44 10.72 -4.02
N PHE A 60 10.29 9.48 -3.55
CA PHE A 60 10.19 8.31 -4.42
C PHE A 60 8.98 8.42 -5.36
N VAL A 61 7.81 8.75 -4.84
CA VAL A 61 6.60 8.87 -5.64
C VAL A 61 6.70 10.05 -6.60
N GLU A 62 7.23 11.19 -6.15
CA GLU A 62 7.41 12.36 -7.01
C GLU A 62 8.33 12.08 -8.21
N ALA A 63 9.31 11.19 -8.04
CA ALA A 63 10.24 10.83 -9.10
C ALA A 63 9.67 9.84 -10.12
N LEU A 64 8.54 9.19 -9.81
CA LEU A 64 7.90 8.27 -10.75
C LEU A 64 7.24 9.02 -11.91
N PRO A 65 7.14 8.39 -13.11
CA PRO A 65 6.33 8.96 -14.18
C PRO A 65 4.90 9.23 -13.72
N ARG A 66 4.30 10.30 -14.20
CA ARG A 66 2.91 10.68 -13.83
C ARG A 66 1.90 9.60 -14.20
N GLU A 67 2.20 8.82 -15.23
CA GLU A 67 1.34 7.74 -15.72
C GLU A 67 1.44 6.48 -14.86
N ARG A 68 2.41 6.43 -13.92
CA ARG A 68 2.52 5.30 -12.97
C ARG A 68 1.35 5.34 -12.02
N ARG A 69 0.56 4.27 -11.98
CA ARG A 69 -0.65 4.20 -11.18
C ARG A 69 -0.64 3.00 -10.25
N TYR A 70 -1.31 3.15 -9.13
CA TYR A 70 -1.53 2.09 -8.15
C TYR A 70 -2.96 1.59 -8.24
N GLU A 71 -3.13 0.27 -8.23
CA GLU A 71 -4.43 -0.41 -8.14
C GLU A 71 -4.42 -1.28 -6.89
N HIS A 72 -5.41 -1.09 -6.01
CA HIS A 72 -5.53 -1.95 -4.84
C HIS A 72 -6.45 -3.12 -5.12
N GLY A 73 -6.14 -4.27 -4.54
CA GLY A 73 -6.99 -5.45 -4.51
C GLY A 73 -7.50 -5.70 -3.10
N ARG A 74 -7.36 -6.94 -2.64
CA ARG A 74 -7.82 -7.33 -1.29
C ARG A 74 -6.95 -6.70 -0.22
N THR A 75 -7.61 -6.29 0.86
CA THR A 75 -6.99 -5.65 2.01
C THR A 75 -7.38 -6.41 3.27
N PHE A 76 -6.39 -6.71 4.10
CA PHE A 76 -6.57 -7.47 5.33
C PHE A 76 -6.02 -6.67 6.50
N ALA A 77 -6.66 -6.80 7.66
CA ALA A 77 -6.17 -6.17 8.88
C ALA A 77 -6.21 -7.16 10.03
N ASP A 78 -5.14 -7.17 10.82
CA ASP A 78 -5.02 -8.00 12.00
C ASP A 78 -4.15 -7.26 13.02
N GLY A 79 -4.72 -6.94 14.20
CA GLY A 79 -4.04 -6.15 15.21
C GLY A 79 -3.58 -4.81 14.63
N ASP A 80 -2.30 -4.51 14.78
CA ASP A 80 -1.71 -3.28 14.30
C ASP A 80 -1.30 -3.31 12.83
N TYR A 81 -1.55 -4.41 12.11
CA TYR A 81 -1.07 -4.60 10.76
C TYR A 81 -2.18 -4.53 9.73
N VAL A 82 -1.87 -3.92 8.59
CA VAL A 82 -2.71 -3.94 7.39
C VAL A 82 -1.88 -4.48 6.24
N ILE A 83 -2.46 -5.39 5.46
CA ILE A 83 -1.83 -5.98 4.28
C ILE A 83 -2.70 -5.70 3.08
N VAL A 84 -2.10 -5.19 2.00
CA VAL A 84 -2.79 -4.92 0.75
C VAL A 84 -2.14 -5.69 -0.38
N HIS A 85 -2.93 -6.44 -1.13
CA HIS A 85 -2.51 -7.02 -2.40
C HIS A 85 -2.85 -6.03 -3.49
N GLY A 86 -1.86 -5.51 -4.18
CA GLY A 86 -2.02 -4.43 -5.15
C GLY A 86 -1.17 -4.60 -6.39
N ARG A 87 -1.22 -3.59 -7.25
CA ARG A 87 -0.49 -3.61 -8.52
C ARG A 87 -0.08 -2.20 -8.92
N TYR A 88 1.16 -2.07 -9.42
CA TYR A 88 1.68 -0.81 -9.95
C TYR A 88 1.81 -0.93 -11.47
N VAL A 89 1.16 -0.04 -12.20
CA VAL A 89 1.07 -0.11 -13.67
C VAL A 89 1.43 1.22 -14.33
N GLY A 90 1.82 1.16 -15.61
CA GLY A 90 1.99 2.35 -16.44
C GLY A 90 3.34 3.03 -16.32
N GLY A 91 3.52 4.12 -17.07
CA GLY A 91 4.73 4.94 -17.06
C GLY A 91 5.92 4.29 -17.75
N ASP A 92 5.69 3.45 -18.78
CA ASP A 92 6.74 2.71 -19.50
C ASP A 92 7.62 1.86 -18.57
N ARG A 93 7.01 1.40 -17.48
CA ARG A 93 7.65 0.50 -16.51
C ARG A 93 6.90 -0.80 -16.46
N LYS A 94 7.60 -1.85 -16.08
CA LYS A 94 7.00 -3.17 -15.92
C LYS A 94 5.93 -3.12 -14.84
N THR A 95 4.84 -3.86 -15.06
CA THR A 95 3.80 -4.02 -14.05
C THR A 95 4.32 -4.87 -12.92
N LEU A 96 4.14 -4.38 -11.70
CA LEU A 96 4.56 -5.07 -10.48
C LEU A 96 3.34 -5.43 -9.64
N VAL A 97 3.22 -6.71 -9.32
CA VAL A 97 2.25 -7.16 -8.31
C VAL A 97 2.92 -7.06 -6.96
N ALA A 98 2.22 -6.51 -6.01
CA ALA A 98 2.80 -6.14 -4.72
C ALA A 98 1.96 -6.65 -3.56
N VAL A 99 2.67 -7.05 -2.48
CA VAL A 99 2.08 -7.18 -1.16
C VAL A 99 2.75 -6.12 -0.30
N ASP A 100 1.97 -5.15 0.14
CA ASP A 100 2.42 -4.10 1.04
C ASP A 100 1.90 -4.36 2.45
N ILE A 101 2.78 -4.27 3.43
CA ILE A 101 2.47 -4.51 4.84
C ILE A 101 2.76 -3.23 5.62
N PHE A 102 1.77 -2.78 6.40
CA PHE A 102 1.87 -1.55 7.20
C PHE A 102 1.60 -1.86 8.66
N ARG A 103 2.42 -1.30 9.54
CA ARG A 103 2.18 -1.38 10.98
C ARG A 103 1.78 0.00 11.50
N PHE A 104 0.77 0.01 12.35
CA PHE A 104 0.20 1.23 12.95
C PHE A 104 0.58 1.36 14.42
N GLU A 105 0.81 2.60 14.86
CA GLU A 105 0.82 3.01 16.26
C GLU A 105 0.08 4.32 16.37
N ASN A 106 -0.82 4.46 17.34
CA ASN A 106 -1.59 5.68 17.56
C ASN A 106 -2.24 6.19 16.26
N GLU A 107 -2.82 5.28 15.48
CA GLU A 107 -3.52 5.55 14.21
C GLU A 107 -2.61 6.19 13.13
N LYS A 108 -1.30 6.00 13.24
CA LYS A 108 -0.32 6.41 12.23
C LYS A 108 0.44 5.19 11.73
N VAL A 109 0.78 5.19 10.44
CA VAL A 109 1.69 4.19 9.88
C VAL A 109 3.10 4.49 10.38
N VAL A 110 3.71 3.52 11.04
CA VAL A 110 5.05 3.66 11.63
C VAL A 110 6.07 2.73 11.00
N GLU A 111 5.63 1.76 10.17
CA GLU A 111 6.55 0.82 9.54
C GLU A 111 5.90 0.20 8.30
N HIS A 112 6.73 -0.04 7.27
CA HIS A 112 6.29 -0.58 5.99
C HIS A 112 7.27 -1.61 5.45
N TRP A 113 6.73 -2.73 4.99
CA TRP A 113 7.42 -3.77 4.21
C TRP A 113 6.68 -3.99 2.91
N ASP A 114 7.37 -4.46 1.88
CA ASP A 114 6.70 -4.93 0.69
C ASP A 114 7.43 -6.11 0.06
N VAL A 115 6.69 -6.84 -0.76
CA VAL A 115 7.22 -7.88 -1.64
C VAL A 115 6.65 -7.59 -3.01
N LEU A 116 7.54 -7.41 -3.98
CA LEU A 116 7.18 -7.04 -5.35
C LEU A 116 7.60 -8.14 -6.30
N GLN A 117 6.73 -8.44 -7.27
CA GLN A 117 7.02 -9.39 -8.31
C GLN A 117 6.55 -8.84 -9.66
N GLU A 118 7.39 -8.95 -10.68
CA GLU A 118 7.00 -8.58 -12.03
C GLU A 118 5.83 -9.44 -12.49
N GLU A 119 4.78 -8.82 -13.04
CA GLU A 119 3.58 -9.53 -13.46
C GLU A 119 3.85 -10.34 -14.73
N VAL A 120 3.44 -11.60 -14.69
CA VAL A 120 3.38 -12.47 -15.86
C VAL A 120 1.93 -12.45 -16.35
N PRO A 121 1.65 -12.08 -17.61
CA PRO A 121 0.28 -12.10 -18.14
C PRO A 121 -0.36 -13.48 -18.03
N ALA A 122 -1.66 -13.51 -17.79
CA ALA A 122 -2.40 -14.76 -17.56
C ALA A 122 -2.17 -15.79 -18.67
N ALA A 123 -2.11 -15.33 -19.94
CA ALA A 123 -1.88 -16.22 -21.08
C ALA A 123 -0.51 -16.91 -21.06
N GLN A 124 0.44 -16.39 -20.29
CA GLN A 124 1.80 -16.92 -20.16
C GLN A 124 2.04 -17.65 -18.83
N THR A 125 1.07 -17.66 -17.93
CA THR A 125 1.19 -18.40 -16.68
C THR A 125 0.91 -19.88 -16.91
N VAL A 126 1.58 -20.74 -16.15
CA VAL A 126 1.44 -22.19 -16.30
C VAL A 126 0.00 -22.64 -16.02
N ALA A 127 -0.62 -22.08 -14.97
CA ALA A 127 -1.98 -22.44 -14.57
C ALA A 127 -3.06 -21.66 -15.31
N GLY A 128 -2.69 -20.63 -16.08
CA GLY A 128 -3.64 -19.79 -16.81
C GLY A 128 -4.36 -18.76 -15.95
N ASN A 129 -3.94 -18.56 -14.70
CA ASN A 129 -4.57 -17.64 -13.77
C ASN A 129 -3.77 -16.34 -13.64
N ARG A 130 -4.49 -15.23 -13.45
CA ARG A 130 -3.87 -13.92 -13.24
C ARG A 130 -3.20 -13.84 -11.87
N MET A 131 -2.05 -13.18 -11.81
CA MET A 131 -1.35 -12.94 -10.54
C MET A 131 -2.10 -11.97 -9.64
N PHE A 132 -2.77 -10.98 -10.20
CA PHE A 132 -3.51 -9.97 -9.46
C PHE A 132 -5.00 -10.07 -9.76
N THR A 133 -5.81 -10.08 -8.70
CA THR A 133 -7.28 -10.10 -8.80
C THR A 133 -7.87 -9.07 -7.86
N LYS A 134 -8.89 -8.36 -8.33
CA LYS A 134 -9.73 -7.51 -7.49
C LYS A 134 -10.98 -8.31 -7.18
N ASP A 135 -11.14 -8.75 -5.96
CA ASP A 135 -12.32 -9.53 -5.54
C ASP A 135 -12.57 -10.80 -6.38
#